data_ea43c583f6606face5195727c941e4ec
#
_entry.id   ea43c583f6606face5195727c941e4ec
#
_cell.length_a   1.000
_cell.length_b   1.000
_cell.length_c   1.000
_cell.angle_alpha   90.00
_cell.angle_beta   90.00
_cell.angle_gamma   90.00
#
_symmetry.space_group_name_H-M   'P 1'
#
loop_
_entity.id
_entity.type
_entity.pdbx_description
1 polymer ?
#
loop_
_entity_poly.entity_id
_entity_poly.type
_entity_poly.pdbx_seq_one_letter_code
_entity_poly.pdbx_strand_id
1 'polypeptide(L)'
;MIRRALIALLFASMRLAAQAPEPAPDPMPSVESIPAAEAPPALTEPAPTAPAATQSSRVSVLGYHDFSPTLPETEMRIRTAKFRWQMQALRDRGITVISLADFIAWKKNDGSKTLPEKSALITIDDGWLSVYTDAFPILREFNYPFTMYLYKNYVDRGGKSLSSAMIREMIAAGATIGSHSVSHPYPKVVKKNQRQGPEVYRAFLQKELGDSKKFLESKFGQAISTYVYPGGFFTPEMFPIARENGYTHMFTVLPGKVNQSTPDETLPRYVILGTHDHIFELATQFGETPAAPEAYTATQVMPTAHPVSPESGASVTERMPLISADLSKVADLNPSTLVMRIAGLGEVPAAYDAQTGMFSWKVNRPLRQPICSISVTWKNRSGKPAEPALEWWFRIDHAASYSVGF
;
A
#
# COMPACT_ATOMS: atom_id res chain seq x y z
N MET A 1 45.44 -30.87 40.69
CA MET A 1 46.17 -29.73 41.29
C MET A 1 45.35 -28.45 41.09
N ILE A 2 44.95 -27.90 42.19
CA ILE A 2 43.98 -26.81 42.36
C ILE A 2 44.71 -25.47 42.18
N ARG A 3 44.18 -24.53 41.44
CA ARG A 3 44.45 -23.11 41.69
C ARG A 3 43.14 -22.29 41.55
N ARG A 4 42.66 -21.89 42.73
CA ARG A 4 41.63 -20.87 42.93
C ARG A 4 42.28 -19.48 42.78
N ALA A 5 41.64 -18.56 42.06
CA ALA A 5 41.94 -17.13 42.11
C ALA A 5 40.75 -16.38 42.68
N LEU A 6 40.96 -15.77 43.84
CA LEU A 6 40.07 -14.79 44.48
C LEU A 6 40.16 -13.46 43.72
N ILE A 7 39.02 -12.84 43.45
CA ILE A 7 38.93 -11.42 43.07
C ILE A 7 38.18 -10.69 44.17
N ALA A 8 38.89 -9.74 44.77
CA ALA A 8 38.41 -8.88 45.87
C ALA A 8 37.51 -7.75 45.34
N LEU A 9 36.35 -7.54 45.98
CA LEU A 9 35.49 -6.38 45.80
C LEU A 9 36.10 -5.16 46.51
N LEU A 10 36.33 -4.07 45.78
CA LEU A 10 36.55 -2.74 46.33
C LEU A 10 35.24 -1.94 46.32
N PHE A 11 34.71 -1.65 47.49
CA PHE A 11 33.65 -0.67 47.72
C PHE A 11 34.26 0.72 47.80
N ALA A 12 33.94 1.60 46.87
CA ALA A 12 34.21 3.03 46.94
C ALA A 12 32.96 3.77 47.44
N SER A 13 33.04 4.29 48.64
CA SER A 13 32.00 5.10 49.27
C SER A 13 32.08 6.53 48.73
N MET A 14 31.10 6.98 47.97
CA MET A 14 30.94 8.39 47.64
C MET A 14 30.13 9.11 48.72
N ARG A 15 30.73 10.06 49.39
CA ARG A 15 30.10 10.98 50.34
C ARG A 15 29.32 12.04 49.55
N LEU A 16 28.04 12.18 49.86
CA LEU A 16 27.14 13.22 49.39
C LEU A 16 27.41 14.50 50.21
N ALA A 17 27.89 15.54 49.54
CA ALA A 17 28.03 16.87 50.15
C ALA A 17 26.70 17.61 50.02
N ALA A 18 26.15 18.03 51.16
CA ALA A 18 24.95 18.87 51.22
C ALA A 18 25.30 20.32 50.84
N GLN A 19 24.63 20.86 49.85
CA GLN A 19 24.66 22.29 49.52
C GLN A 19 23.62 23.04 50.37
N ALA A 20 24.08 24.19 50.93
CA ALA A 20 23.26 25.11 51.69
C ALA A 20 22.29 25.91 50.75
N PRO A 21 21.15 26.37 51.27
CA PRO A 21 20.19 27.12 50.47
C PRO A 21 20.65 28.58 50.21
N GLU A 22 20.41 29.04 48.98
CA GLU A 22 20.60 30.44 48.56
C GLU A 22 19.57 31.37 49.23
N PRO A 23 19.96 32.63 49.52
CA PRO A 23 19.03 33.62 50.10
C PRO A 23 18.05 34.17 49.06
N ALA A 24 16.86 34.54 49.55
CA ALA A 24 15.77 35.09 48.76
C ALA A 24 16.08 36.50 48.21
N PRO A 25 15.60 36.89 47.03
CA PRO A 25 15.82 38.21 46.46
C PRO A 25 14.97 39.30 47.15
N ASP A 26 15.52 40.51 47.22
CA ASP A 26 14.92 41.70 47.81
C ASP A 26 13.64 42.17 47.05
N PRO A 27 12.71 42.85 47.74
CA PRO A 27 11.48 43.34 47.14
C PRO A 27 11.72 44.59 46.26
N MET A 28 11.13 44.60 45.09
CA MET A 28 11.15 45.72 44.13
C MET A 28 10.37 46.93 44.65
N PRO A 29 10.80 48.17 44.36
CA PRO A 29 10.11 49.37 44.76
C PRO A 29 8.82 49.62 44.02
N SER A 30 7.82 50.16 44.71
CA SER A 30 6.49 50.56 44.22
C SER A 30 6.61 51.68 43.20
N VAL A 31 5.97 51.50 42.04
CA VAL A 31 5.88 52.53 40.99
C VAL A 31 4.64 53.36 41.21
N GLU A 32 4.83 54.69 41.30
CA GLU A 32 3.78 55.71 41.39
C GLU A 32 2.88 55.71 40.16
N SER A 33 1.60 55.95 40.41
CA SER A 33 0.51 56.01 39.41
C SER A 33 0.63 57.21 38.52
N ILE A 34 0.72 57.01 37.20
CA ILE A 34 0.59 58.06 36.15
C ILE A 34 -0.88 58.15 35.74
N PRO A 35 -1.43 59.36 35.57
CA PRO A 35 -2.85 59.51 35.18
C PRO A 35 -3.15 59.05 33.75
N ALA A 36 -4.35 58.50 33.57
CA ALA A 36 -4.81 57.88 32.35
C ALA A 36 -4.92 58.92 31.21
N ALA A 37 -4.25 58.62 30.09
CA ALA A 37 -4.48 59.27 28.81
C ALA A 37 -5.67 58.61 28.09
N GLU A 38 -6.49 59.41 27.45
CA GLU A 38 -7.68 59.01 26.68
C GLU A 38 -7.35 57.94 25.63
N ALA A 39 -8.15 56.87 25.57
CA ALA A 39 -8.00 55.77 24.63
C ALA A 39 -8.39 56.19 23.20
N PRO A 40 -7.57 55.83 22.19
CA PRO A 40 -7.98 55.99 20.79
C PRO A 40 -9.12 55.01 20.44
N PRO A 41 -9.95 55.29 19.40
CA PRO A 41 -11.08 54.45 19.05
C PRO A 41 -10.65 53.02 18.70
N ALA A 42 -11.40 52.06 19.21
CA ALA A 42 -11.18 50.65 19.02
C ALA A 42 -11.16 50.29 17.53
N LEU A 43 -10.01 49.80 17.04
CA LEU A 43 -9.95 49.11 15.77
C LEU A 43 -10.76 47.80 15.93
N THR A 44 -11.84 47.67 15.18
CA THR A 44 -12.60 46.42 15.05
C THR A 44 -11.65 45.34 14.62
N GLU A 45 -11.36 44.39 15.51
CA GLU A 45 -10.67 43.15 15.12
C GLU A 45 -11.45 42.46 13.99
N PRO A 46 -10.77 42.03 12.92
CA PRO A 46 -11.42 41.19 11.93
C PRO A 46 -11.94 39.94 12.64
N ALA A 47 -13.19 39.57 12.35
CA ALA A 47 -13.81 38.35 12.85
C ALA A 47 -12.83 37.16 12.67
N PRO A 48 -12.75 36.23 13.64
CA PRO A 48 -11.85 35.09 13.53
C PRO A 48 -12.18 34.35 12.23
N THR A 49 -11.24 34.35 11.31
CA THR A 49 -11.27 33.47 10.12
C THR A 49 -11.53 32.06 10.60
N ALA A 50 -12.61 31.45 10.13
CA ALA A 50 -12.89 30.04 10.39
C ALA A 50 -11.60 29.24 10.18
N PRO A 51 -11.23 28.32 11.08
CA PRO A 51 -10.02 27.54 10.91
C PRO A 51 -10.09 26.90 9.52
N ALA A 52 -9.05 27.11 8.71
CA ALA A 52 -8.90 26.42 7.44
C ALA A 52 -9.11 24.93 7.70
N ALA A 53 -10.02 24.31 6.95
CA ALA A 53 -10.34 22.91 7.10
C ALA A 53 -9.00 22.13 7.09
N THR A 54 -8.60 21.62 8.24
CA THR A 54 -7.39 20.81 8.38
C THR A 54 -7.57 19.63 7.45
N GLN A 55 -6.76 19.55 6.39
CA GLN A 55 -6.79 18.40 5.49
C GLN A 55 -6.58 17.14 6.33
N SER A 56 -7.56 16.25 6.33
CA SER A 56 -7.49 15.03 7.11
C SER A 56 -6.40 14.14 6.56
N SER A 57 -5.54 13.60 7.44
CA SER A 57 -4.48 12.65 7.07
C SER A 57 -5.02 11.52 6.20
N ARG A 58 -4.28 11.17 5.15
CA ARG A 58 -4.59 10.05 4.25
C ARG A 58 -3.39 9.11 4.17
N VAL A 59 -3.67 7.81 4.16
CA VAL A 59 -2.62 6.80 4.10
C VAL A 59 -2.69 6.03 2.78
N SER A 60 -1.58 5.99 2.07
CA SER A 60 -1.38 5.14 0.91
C SER A 60 -0.77 3.82 1.36
N VAL A 61 -1.50 2.73 1.27
CA VAL A 61 -0.98 1.40 1.60
C VAL A 61 -0.36 0.80 0.35
N LEU A 62 0.96 0.53 0.38
CA LEU A 62 1.74 -0.02 -0.74
C LEU A 62 1.95 -1.51 -0.53
N GLY A 63 1.54 -2.34 -1.48
CA GLY A 63 1.70 -3.80 -1.45
C GLY A 63 2.75 -4.26 -2.44
N TYR A 64 3.87 -4.77 -1.95
CA TYR A 64 4.95 -5.37 -2.73
C TYR A 64 4.95 -6.90 -2.58
N HIS A 65 5.74 -7.63 -3.41
CA HIS A 65 5.84 -9.09 -3.34
C HIS A 65 7.29 -9.58 -3.51
N ASP A 66 7.77 -9.75 -4.74
CA ASP A 66 9.08 -10.32 -5.07
C ASP A 66 10.03 -9.25 -5.62
N PHE A 67 11.32 -9.39 -5.37
CA PHE A 67 12.36 -8.46 -5.80
C PHE A 67 13.46 -9.21 -6.53
N SER A 68 14.15 -8.54 -7.44
CA SER A 68 15.35 -9.11 -8.03
C SER A 68 16.27 -8.02 -8.61
N PRO A 69 17.58 -8.12 -8.37
CA PRO A 69 18.54 -7.20 -8.98
C PRO A 69 18.74 -7.47 -10.48
N THR A 70 18.47 -8.68 -10.95
CA THR A 70 18.84 -9.12 -12.31
C THR A 70 17.70 -9.71 -13.13
N LEU A 71 16.73 -10.41 -12.51
CA LEU A 71 15.64 -11.06 -13.24
C LEU A 71 14.68 -10.02 -13.84
N PRO A 72 14.03 -10.32 -14.98
CA PRO A 72 13.02 -9.45 -15.57
C PRO A 72 11.89 -9.11 -14.60
N GLU A 73 11.36 -7.91 -14.71
CA GLU A 73 10.15 -7.52 -14.00
C GLU A 73 8.95 -8.33 -14.47
N THR A 74 8.05 -8.59 -13.54
CA THR A 74 6.75 -9.20 -13.80
C THR A 74 5.69 -8.42 -13.04
N GLU A 75 4.42 -8.79 -13.14
CA GLU A 75 3.40 -8.17 -12.29
C GLU A 75 3.79 -8.19 -10.81
N MET A 76 4.27 -9.32 -10.29
CA MET A 76 4.61 -9.47 -8.86
C MET A 76 6.09 -9.23 -8.54
N ARG A 77 6.98 -9.14 -9.53
CA ARG A 77 8.41 -8.90 -9.31
C ARG A 77 8.83 -7.52 -9.78
N ILE A 78 9.46 -6.78 -8.88
CA ILE A 78 10.05 -5.48 -9.16
C ILE A 78 11.58 -5.55 -9.13
N ARG A 79 12.25 -4.76 -9.95
CA ARG A 79 13.71 -4.61 -9.87
C ARG A 79 14.10 -3.98 -8.54
N THR A 80 15.13 -4.52 -7.90
CA THR A 80 15.67 -4.00 -6.63
C THR A 80 16.08 -2.52 -6.75
N ALA A 81 16.65 -2.12 -7.90
CA ALA A 81 16.98 -0.73 -8.19
C ALA A 81 15.73 0.17 -8.29
N LYS A 82 14.63 -0.32 -8.90
CA LYS A 82 13.36 0.41 -8.96
C LYS A 82 12.75 0.56 -7.55
N PHE A 83 12.78 -0.48 -6.73
CA PHE A 83 12.32 -0.41 -5.35
C PHE A 83 13.09 0.66 -4.57
N ARG A 84 14.43 0.70 -4.68
CA ARG A 84 15.25 1.74 -4.06
C ARG A 84 14.85 3.15 -4.54
N TRP A 85 14.67 3.32 -5.83
CA TRP A 85 14.19 4.58 -6.39
C TRP A 85 12.83 4.98 -5.83
N GLN A 86 11.90 4.03 -5.67
CA GLN A 86 10.59 4.29 -5.07
C GLN A 86 10.70 4.72 -3.60
N MET A 87 11.60 4.11 -2.82
CA MET A 87 11.84 4.54 -1.43
C MET A 87 12.41 5.97 -1.37
N GLN A 88 13.33 6.30 -2.27
CA GLN A 88 13.84 7.67 -2.41
C GLN A 88 12.72 8.63 -2.83
N ALA A 89 11.89 8.25 -3.80
CA ALA A 89 10.78 9.08 -4.26
C ALA A 89 9.73 9.37 -3.15
N LEU A 90 9.48 8.44 -2.22
CA LEU A 90 8.66 8.71 -1.05
C LEU A 90 9.25 9.84 -0.20
N ARG A 91 10.56 9.80 0.06
CA ARG A 91 11.29 10.85 0.79
C ARG A 91 11.22 12.20 0.08
N ASP A 92 11.54 12.22 -1.21
CA ASP A 92 11.60 13.44 -2.02
C ASP A 92 10.24 14.12 -2.17
N ARG A 93 9.16 13.33 -2.15
CA ARG A 93 7.76 13.82 -2.20
C ARG A 93 7.21 14.21 -0.82
N GLY A 94 8.01 14.13 0.24
CA GLY A 94 7.60 14.45 1.61
C GLY A 94 6.52 13.50 2.15
N ILE A 95 6.51 12.24 1.68
CA ILE A 95 5.58 11.21 2.15
C ILE A 95 6.22 10.49 3.34
N THR A 96 5.57 10.56 4.50
CA THR A 96 6.06 9.89 5.71
C THR A 96 5.69 8.42 5.69
N VAL A 97 6.69 7.54 5.74
CA VAL A 97 6.44 6.10 5.92
C VAL A 97 6.17 5.83 7.39
N ILE A 98 4.99 5.27 7.68
CA ILE A 98 4.49 5.02 9.04
C ILE A 98 4.52 3.54 9.39
N SER A 99 4.59 3.23 10.69
CA SER A 99 4.47 1.86 11.18
C SER A 99 3.02 1.35 11.13
N LEU A 100 2.84 0.02 11.11
CA LEU A 100 1.53 -0.60 11.24
C LEU A 100 0.86 -0.21 12.58
N ALA A 101 1.64 -0.09 13.67
CA ALA A 101 1.14 0.32 14.97
C ALA A 101 0.58 1.76 14.95
N ASP A 102 1.29 2.68 14.30
CA ASP A 102 0.82 4.05 14.12
C ASP A 102 -0.45 4.11 13.25
N PHE A 103 -0.50 3.31 12.18
CA PHE A 103 -1.67 3.20 11.34
C PHE A 103 -2.90 2.71 12.12
N ILE A 104 -2.78 1.61 12.89
CA ILE A 104 -3.86 1.06 13.71
C ILE A 104 -4.32 2.06 14.77
N ALA A 105 -3.36 2.73 15.46
CA ALA A 105 -3.70 3.74 16.46
C ALA A 105 -4.47 4.91 15.85
N TRP A 106 -4.05 5.39 14.67
CA TRP A 106 -4.74 6.46 13.97
C TRP A 106 -6.14 6.04 13.49
N LYS A 107 -6.30 4.79 13.03
CA LYS A 107 -7.59 4.26 12.55
C LYS A 107 -8.65 4.17 13.65
N LYS A 108 -8.27 4.07 14.92
CA LYS A 108 -9.23 4.11 16.04
C LYS A 108 -10.05 5.40 16.07
N ASN A 109 -9.56 6.47 15.49
CA ASN A 109 -10.23 7.76 15.40
C ASN A 109 -10.69 8.33 16.76
N ASP A 110 -9.96 8.02 17.82
CA ASP A 110 -10.21 8.44 19.20
C ASP A 110 -9.36 9.65 19.63
N GLY A 111 -8.64 10.24 18.68
CA GLY A 111 -7.73 11.38 18.92
C GLY A 111 -6.38 11.01 19.53
N SER A 112 -6.14 9.74 19.87
CA SER A 112 -4.89 9.28 20.50
C SER A 112 -3.67 9.35 19.57
N LYS A 113 -3.88 9.35 18.25
CA LYS A 113 -2.84 9.41 17.23
C LYS A 113 -3.23 10.30 16.08
N THR A 114 -2.32 11.19 15.71
CA THR A 114 -2.37 11.96 14.46
C THR A 114 -1.26 11.47 13.53
N LEU A 115 -1.51 11.52 12.23
CA LEU A 115 -0.52 11.19 11.21
C LEU A 115 -0.22 12.43 10.35
N PRO A 116 0.97 12.50 9.74
CA PRO A 116 1.22 13.46 8.68
C PRO A 116 0.18 13.34 7.57
N GLU A 117 -0.12 14.47 6.94
CA GLU A 117 -1.12 14.58 5.87
C GLU A 117 -0.87 13.58 4.73
N LYS A 118 0.41 13.40 4.36
CA LYS A 118 0.88 12.45 3.34
C LYS A 118 1.61 11.30 4.03
N SER A 119 0.91 10.19 4.23
CA SER A 119 1.48 9.02 4.89
C SER A 119 1.43 7.78 4.00
N ALA A 120 2.43 6.91 4.10
CA ALA A 120 2.47 5.62 3.43
C ALA A 120 2.73 4.49 4.41
N LEU A 121 2.05 3.35 4.21
CA LEU A 121 2.31 2.10 4.91
C LEU A 121 2.90 1.11 3.90
N ILE A 122 4.11 0.61 4.14
CA ILE A 122 4.77 -0.38 3.29
C ILE A 122 4.39 -1.77 3.76
N THR A 123 3.81 -2.56 2.85
CA THR A 123 3.46 -3.96 3.08
C THR A 123 4.13 -4.84 2.04
N ILE A 124 4.52 -6.07 2.43
CA ILE A 124 5.16 -7.03 1.52
C ILE A 124 4.53 -8.40 1.75
N ASP A 125 3.96 -8.97 0.71
CA ASP A 125 3.16 -10.19 0.80
C ASP A 125 3.98 -11.46 0.54
N ASP A 126 3.37 -12.60 0.81
CA ASP A 126 3.81 -13.98 0.55
C ASP A 126 4.96 -14.49 1.43
N GLY A 127 5.99 -13.71 1.66
CA GLY A 127 7.20 -14.18 2.35
C GLY A 127 8.27 -14.73 1.39
N TRP A 128 8.51 -14.04 0.28
CA TRP A 128 9.60 -14.34 -0.65
C TRP A 128 10.98 -14.10 -0.03
N LEU A 129 11.96 -14.97 -0.34
CA LEU A 129 13.35 -14.82 0.11
C LEU A 129 13.94 -13.44 -0.24
N SER A 130 13.56 -12.91 -1.39
CA SER A 130 13.99 -11.59 -1.87
C SER A 130 13.58 -10.42 -0.98
N VAL A 131 12.61 -10.61 -0.09
CA VAL A 131 12.29 -9.62 0.94
C VAL A 131 13.48 -9.43 1.87
N TYR A 132 14.15 -10.52 2.27
CA TYR A 132 15.32 -10.47 3.14
C TYR A 132 16.59 -10.03 2.38
N THR A 133 16.82 -10.59 1.19
CA THR A 133 18.07 -10.36 0.45
C THR A 133 18.11 -9.00 -0.25
N ASP A 134 16.97 -8.46 -0.68
CA ASP A 134 16.89 -7.29 -1.56
C ASP A 134 16.15 -6.11 -0.94
N ALA A 135 14.94 -6.32 -0.40
CA ALA A 135 14.12 -5.23 0.13
C ALA A 135 14.57 -4.76 1.51
N PHE A 136 14.85 -5.69 2.43
CA PHE A 136 15.20 -5.38 3.81
C PHE A 136 16.44 -4.50 3.97
N PRO A 137 17.58 -4.72 3.25
CA PRO A 137 18.72 -3.82 3.31
C PRO A 137 18.35 -2.39 2.91
N ILE A 138 17.51 -2.21 1.89
CA ILE A 138 17.06 -0.89 1.43
C ILE A 138 16.16 -0.25 2.49
N LEU A 139 15.18 -0.97 3.03
CA LEU A 139 14.28 -0.44 4.04
C LEU A 139 15.03 0.01 5.32
N ARG A 140 16.07 -0.75 5.72
CA ARG A 140 16.97 -0.35 6.82
C ARG A 140 17.74 0.93 6.51
N GLU A 141 18.29 1.07 5.31
CA GLU A 141 19.01 2.28 4.88
C GLU A 141 18.13 3.52 4.95
N PHE A 142 16.87 3.40 4.54
CA PHE A 142 15.90 4.49 4.60
C PHE A 142 15.29 4.67 6.00
N ASN A 143 15.53 3.75 6.94
CA ASN A 143 14.88 3.66 8.24
C ASN A 143 13.34 3.62 8.11
N TYR A 144 12.83 2.84 7.14
CA TYR A 144 11.42 2.70 6.87
C TYR A 144 10.83 1.47 7.55
N PRO A 145 9.80 1.63 8.41
CA PRO A 145 9.05 0.50 8.93
C PRO A 145 8.28 -0.20 7.80
N PHE A 146 8.09 -1.50 7.94
CA PHE A 146 7.31 -2.31 7.00
C PHE A 146 6.64 -3.49 7.68
N THR A 147 5.62 -4.05 7.01
CA THR A 147 4.86 -5.21 7.48
C THR A 147 4.93 -6.33 6.45
N MET A 148 5.29 -7.51 6.89
CA MET A 148 5.24 -8.73 6.06
C MET A 148 3.93 -9.47 6.28
N TYR A 149 3.16 -9.72 5.22
CA TYR A 149 1.96 -10.55 5.26
C TYR A 149 2.31 -11.97 4.81
N LEU A 150 2.38 -12.88 5.79
CA LEU A 150 2.92 -14.21 5.59
C LEU A 150 1.79 -15.25 5.53
N TYR A 151 1.87 -16.19 4.59
CA TYR A 151 1.00 -17.36 4.64
C TYR A 151 1.73 -18.61 5.18
N LYS A 152 1.04 -19.34 6.05
CA LYS A 152 1.62 -20.42 6.86
C LYS A 152 2.40 -21.42 6.03
N ASN A 153 1.85 -21.90 4.90
CA ASN A 153 2.43 -22.98 4.11
C ASN A 153 3.70 -22.58 3.33
N TYR A 154 4.06 -21.32 3.31
CA TYR A 154 5.27 -20.84 2.63
C TYR A 154 6.41 -20.52 3.59
N VAL A 155 6.13 -20.26 4.86
CA VAL A 155 7.16 -20.06 5.89
C VAL A 155 7.97 -21.35 6.04
N ASP A 156 9.31 -21.23 6.01
CA ASP A 156 10.27 -22.35 6.12
C ASP A 156 10.16 -23.41 5.01
N ARG A 157 9.50 -23.11 3.90
CA ARG A 157 9.37 -24.08 2.80
C ARG A 157 10.70 -24.37 2.07
N GLY A 158 11.70 -23.52 2.27
CA GLY A 158 12.97 -23.58 1.56
C GLY A 158 12.92 -22.95 0.17
N GLY A 159 14.00 -23.03 -0.58
CA GLY A 159 14.12 -22.45 -1.91
C GLY A 159 13.95 -20.93 -1.90
N LYS A 160 12.84 -20.42 -2.42
CA LYS A 160 12.56 -18.98 -2.53
C LYS A 160 11.75 -18.41 -1.36
N SER A 161 11.48 -19.19 -0.32
CA SER A 161 10.71 -18.70 0.84
C SER A 161 11.62 -18.19 1.95
N LEU A 162 11.10 -17.25 2.75
CA LEU A 162 11.74 -16.80 3.98
C LEU A 162 11.83 -17.95 5.00
N SER A 163 12.98 -18.07 5.67
CA SER A 163 13.10 -18.89 6.85
C SER A 163 12.63 -18.16 8.10
N SER A 164 12.24 -18.91 9.13
CA SER A 164 11.90 -18.33 10.43
C SER A 164 13.03 -17.51 11.06
N ALA A 165 14.28 -17.87 10.80
CA ALA A 165 15.45 -17.13 11.28
C ALA A 165 15.50 -15.73 10.64
N MET A 166 15.34 -15.64 9.32
CA MET A 166 15.30 -14.36 8.59
C MET A 166 14.12 -13.48 9.04
N ILE A 167 12.94 -14.07 9.22
CA ILE A 167 11.76 -13.36 9.71
C ILE A 167 12.02 -12.77 11.10
N ARG A 168 12.61 -13.56 12.03
CA ARG A 168 12.94 -13.06 13.37
C ARG A 168 13.98 -11.95 13.36
N GLU A 169 14.97 -12.02 12.47
CA GLU A 169 15.96 -10.94 12.31
C GLU A 169 15.29 -9.64 11.83
N MET A 170 14.41 -9.72 10.85
CA MET A 170 13.65 -8.55 10.38
C MET A 170 12.72 -7.98 11.48
N ILE A 171 12.08 -8.85 12.26
CA ILE A 171 11.26 -8.45 13.42
C ILE A 171 12.13 -7.73 14.47
N ALA A 172 13.30 -8.28 14.81
CA ALA A 172 14.24 -7.66 15.74
C ALA A 172 14.74 -6.29 15.25
N ALA A 173 14.74 -6.07 13.94
CA ALA A 173 15.07 -4.80 13.31
C ALA A 173 13.85 -3.85 13.15
N GLY A 174 12.69 -4.18 13.72
CA GLY A 174 11.51 -3.32 13.74
C GLY A 174 10.43 -3.62 12.70
N ALA A 175 10.58 -4.66 11.89
CA ALA A 175 9.51 -5.12 11.00
C ALA A 175 8.35 -5.72 11.81
N THR A 176 7.14 -5.63 11.26
CA THR A 176 5.96 -6.30 11.82
C THR A 176 5.49 -7.41 10.87
N ILE A 177 4.67 -8.33 11.39
CA ILE A 177 4.05 -9.36 10.57
C ILE A 177 2.53 -9.28 10.65
N GLY A 178 1.86 -9.67 9.57
CA GLY A 178 0.42 -9.86 9.47
C GLY A 178 0.11 -11.20 8.81
N SER A 179 -1.15 -11.57 8.76
CA SER A 179 -1.59 -12.84 8.21
C SER A 179 -2.02 -12.72 6.75
N HIS A 180 -1.60 -13.72 5.94
CA HIS A 180 -1.99 -13.87 4.54
C HIS A 180 -2.58 -15.27 4.27
N SER A 181 -3.31 -15.83 5.23
CA SER A 181 -3.94 -17.15 5.22
C SER A 181 -3.00 -18.34 5.52
N VAL A 182 -3.55 -19.54 5.50
CA VAL A 182 -2.77 -20.80 5.59
C VAL A 182 -2.17 -21.17 4.23
N SER A 183 -3.00 -21.20 3.20
CA SER A 183 -2.65 -21.82 1.91
C SER A 183 -2.61 -20.87 0.73
N HIS A 184 -2.85 -19.56 0.94
CA HIS A 184 -3.01 -18.57 -0.11
C HIS A 184 -4.08 -18.99 -1.14
N PRO A 185 -5.35 -19.20 -0.71
CA PRO A 185 -6.36 -19.77 -1.58
C PRO A 185 -6.78 -18.80 -2.68
N TYR A 186 -6.62 -19.21 -3.94
CA TYR A 186 -7.12 -18.47 -5.09
C TYR A 186 -8.66 -18.43 -5.12
N PRO A 187 -9.28 -17.44 -5.79
CA PRO A 187 -10.73 -17.27 -5.85
C PRO A 187 -11.50 -18.53 -6.23
N LYS A 188 -10.94 -19.38 -7.12
CA LYS A 188 -11.54 -20.65 -7.51
C LYS A 188 -11.71 -21.62 -6.34
N VAL A 189 -10.72 -21.69 -5.43
CA VAL A 189 -10.76 -22.55 -4.26
C VAL A 189 -11.77 -22.02 -3.24
N VAL A 190 -11.77 -20.70 -2.99
CA VAL A 190 -12.73 -20.06 -2.09
C VAL A 190 -14.17 -20.32 -2.56
N LYS A 191 -14.48 -20.04 -3.83
CA LYS A 191 -15.80 -20.28 -4.41
C LYS A 191 -16.22 -21.75 -4.42
N LYS A 192 -15.24 -22.67 -4.59
CA LYS A 192 -15.53 -24.11 -4.49
C LYS A 192 -16.02 -24.47 -3.10
N ASN A 193 -15.38 -23.99 -2.04
CA ASN A 193 -15.79 -24.25 -0.65
C ASN A 193 -17.11 -23.57 -0.33
N GLN A 194 -17.33 -22.33 -0.77
CA GLN A 194 -18.59 -21.61 -0.58
C GLN A 194 -19.80 -22.37 -1.17
N ARG A 195 -19.65 -23.01 -2.34
CA ARG A 195 -20.70 -23.81 -2.97
C ARG A 195 -21.04 -25.11 -2.25
N GLN A 196 -20.18 -25.58 -1.33
CA GLN A 196 -20.44 -26.79 -0.55
C GLN A 196 -21.35 -26.54 0.66
N GLY A 197 -21.82 -25.32 0.85
CA GLY A 197 -22.72 -24.92 1.90
C GLY A 197 -22.04 -24.16 3.05
N PRO A 198 -22.85 -23.50 3.89
CA PRO A 198 -22.36 -22.53 4.87
C PRO A 198 -21.43 -23.14 5.92
N GLU A 199 -21.71 -24.35 6.38
CA GLU A 199 -20.89 -25.02 7.41
C GLU A 199 -19.49 -25.38 6.88
N VAL A 200 -19.42 -25.97 5.68
CA VAL A 200 -18.15 -26.32 5.03
C VAL A 200 -17.33 -25.06 4.74
N TYR A 201 -18.02 -24.00 4.28
CA TYR A 201 -17.36 -22.74 4.00
C TYR A 201 -16.85 -22.06 5.27
N ARG A 202 -17.66 -22.07 6.36
CA ARG A 202 -17.22 -21.55 7.65
C ARG A 202 -16.00 -22.31 8.19
N ALA A 203 -15.99 -23.63 8.12
CA ALA A 203 -14.86 -24.45 8.54
C ALA A 203 -13.59 -24.15 7.72
N PHE A 204 -13.74 -23.99 6.40
CA PHE A 204 -12.66 -23.57 5.52
C PHE A 204 -12.12 -22.19 5.90
N LEU A 205 -12.98 -21.20 6.13
CA LEU A 205 -12.59 -19.86 6.54
C LEU A 205 -11.91 -19.85 7.91
N GLN A 206 -12.45 -20.61 8.87
CA GLN A 206 -11.84 -20.74 10.21
C GLN A 206 -10.41 -21.31 10.13
N LYS A 207 -10.18 -22.26 9.23
CA LYS A 207 -8.84 -22.80 8.95
C LYS A 207 -7.93 -21.74 8.32
N GLU A 208 -8.37 -21.10 7.24
CA GLU A 208 -7.53 -20.17 6.49
C GLU A 208 -7.17 -18.90 7.29
N LEU A 209 -8.10 -18.36 8.08
CA LEU A 209 -7.87 -17.17 8.89
C LEU A 209 -7.35 -17.54 10.29
N GLY A 210 -8.06 -18.41 11.02
CA GLY A 210 -7.78 -18.73 12.43
C GLY A 210 -6.46 -19.49 12.62
N ASP A 211 -6.22 -20.55 11.84
CA ASP A 211 -4.99 -21.35 11.99
C ASP A 211 -3.76 -20.61 11.50
N SER A 212 -3.91 -19.70 10.52
CA SER A 212 -2.82 -18.82 10.09
C SER A 212 -2.36 -17.90 11.21
N LYS A 213 -3.30 -17.20 11.85
CA LYS A 213 -3.03 -16.33 12.99
C LYS A 213 -2.36 -17.08 14.13
N LYS A 214 -2.95 -18.19 14.58
CA LYS A 214 -2.41 -19.02 15.67
C LYS A 214 -0.99 -19.49 15.38
N PHE A 215 -0.71 -19.92 14.14
CA PHE A 215 0.61 -20.34 13.73
C PHE A 215 1.62 -19.19 13.80
N LEU A 216 1.30 -18.04 13.23
CA LEU A 216 2.21 -16.89 13.19
C LEU A 216 2.49 -16.34 14.60
N GLU A 217 1.47 -16.18 15.42
CA GLU A 217 1.60 -15.73 16.81
C GLU A 217 2.44 -16.69 17.67
N SER A 218 2.17 -17.99 17.58
CA SER A 218 2.93 -19.02 18.30
C SER A 218 4.36 -19.08 17.86
N LYS A 219 4.64 -18.90 16.55
CA LYS A 219 5.97 -19.05 15.97
C LYS A 219 6.87 -17.84 16.18
N PHE A 220 6.30 -16.64 16.16
CA PHE A 220 7.07 -15.39 16.14
C PHE A 220 6.85 -14.51 17.38
N GLY A 221 5.88 -14.81 18.23
CA GLY A 221 5.63 -14.06 19.46
C GLY A 221 5.06 -12.66 19.27
N GLN A 222 4.59 -12.32 18.06
CA GLN A 222 3.90 -11.04 17.78
C GLN A 222 2.40 -11.27 17.73
N ALA A 223 1.61 -10.37 18.33
CA ALA A 223 0.17 -10.36 18.16
C ALA A 223 -0.20 -9.95 16.73
N ILE A 224 -1.08 -10.72 16.09
CA ILE A 224 -1.53 -10.52 14.72
C ILE A 224 -2.97 -9.99 14.73
N SER A 225 -3.14 -8.73 14.34
CA SER A 225 -4.46 -8.08 14.28
C SER A 225 -4.87 -7.70 12.84
N THR A 226 -4.01 -7.94 11.86
CA THR A 226 -4.26 -7.54 10.48
C THR A 226 -4.16 -8.72 9.51
N TYR A 227 -4.98 -8.64 8.45
CA TYR A 227 -5.07 -9.67 7.42
C TYR A 227 -5.04 -9.04 6.03
N VAL A 228 -4.39 -9.70 5.08
CA VAL A 228 -4.45 -9.36 3.66
C VAL A 228 -5.16 -10.49 2.93
N TYR A 229 -6.19 -10.16 2.16
CA TYR A 229 -6.92 -11.15 1.36
C TYR A 229 -6.04 -11.64 0.20
N PRO A 230 -5.78 -12.98 0.09
CA PRO A 230 -5.05 -13.54 -1.06
C PRO A 230 -5.66 -13.12 -2.40
N GLY A 231 -4.84 -12.47 -3.26
CA GLY A 231 -5.31 -11.89 -4.52
C GLY A 231 -6.42 -10.84 -4.36
N GLY A 232 -6.61 -10.29 -3.15
CA GLY A 232 -7.64 -9.31 -2.82
C GLY A 232 -9.06 -9.84 -2.86
N PHE A 233 -9.26 -11.15 -2.98
CA PHE A 233 -10.58 -11.75 -3.07
C PHE A 233 -11.17 -11.99 -1.67
N PHE A 234 -12.34 -11.40 -1.42
CA PHE A 234 -13.08 -11.57 -0.18
C PHE A 234 -14.56 -11.82 -0.44
N THR A 235 -15.23 -12.34 0.58
CA THR A 235 -16.69 -12.47 0.63
C THR A 235 -17.21 -11.94 1.97
N PRO A 236 -18.48 -11.51 2.05
CA PRO A 236 -19.04 -10.98 3.30
C PRO A 236 -18.95 -11.97 4.48
N GLU A 237 -19.01 -13.27 4.22
CA GLU A 237 -18.91 -14.31 5.26
C GLU A 237 -17.52 -14.38 5.90
N MET A 238 -16.48 -13.83 5.27
CA MET A 238 -15.15 -13.73 5.87
C MET A 238 -15.09 -12.73 7.01
N PHE A 239 -15.90 -11.66 6.99
CA PHE A 239 -15.83 -10.58 7.97
C PHE A 239 -16.13 -11.03 9.41
N PRO A 240 -17.24 -11.73 9.70
CA PRO A 240 -17.49 -12.23 11.05
C PRO A 240 -16.42 -13.22 11.51
N ILE A 241 -15.94 -14.10 10.63
CA ILE A 241 -14.88 -15.07 10.96
C ILE A 241 -13.56 -14.36 11.28
N ALA A 242 -13.22 -13.33 10.54
CA ALA A 242 -12.03 -12.52 10.81
C ALA A 242 -12.14 -11.84 12.18
N ARG A 243 -13.27 -11.19 12.49
CA ARG A 243 -13.50 -10.56 13.80
C ARG A 243 -13.47 -11.58 14.96
N GLU A 244 -14.09 -12.75 14.81
CA GLU A 244 -14.04 -13.84 15.78
C GLU A 244 -12.61 -14.31 16.08
N ASN A 245 -11.71 -14.24 15.09
CA ASN A 245 -10.29 -14.54 15.26
C ASN A 245 -9.47 -13.33 15.71
N GLY A 246 -10.08 -12.17 15.97
CA GLY A 246 -9.41 -10.98 16.48
C GLY A 246 -8.64 -10.18 15.42
N TYR A 247 -8.98 -10.32 14.14
CA TYR A 247 -8.53 -9.38 13.13
C TYR A 247 -9.36 -8.10 13.19
N THR A 248 -8.68 -6.97 13.19
CA THR A 248 -9.31 -5.65 13.27
C THR A 248 -9.25 -4.88 11.95
N HIS A 249 -8.26 -5.14 11.12
CA HIS A 249 -8.05 -4.43 9.86
C HIS A 249 -7.68 -5.42 8.75
N MET A 250 -8.39 -5.34 7.63
CA MET A 250 -8.22 -6.26 6.51
C MET A 250 -8.01 -5.49 5.20
N PHE A 251 -6.95 -5.83 4.47
CA PHE A 251 -6.55 -5.12 3.27
C PHE A 251 -6.91 -5.89 2.00
N THR A 252 -7.39 -5.15 1.03
CA THR A 252 -7.72 -5.63 -0.31
C THR A 252 -6.60 -5.32 -1.31
N VAL A 253 -6.89 -5.48 -2.61
CA VAL A 253 -6.06 -4.96 -3.71
C VAL A 253 -6.78 -3.83 -4.47
N LEU A 254 -7.85 -3.30 -3.89
CA LEU A 254 -8.58 -2.17 -4.47
C LEU A 254 -7.74 -0.90 -4.25
N PRO A 255 -7.34 -0.19 -5.32
CA PRO A 255 -6.54 1.01 -5.16
C PRO A 255 -7.35 2.13 -4.51
N GLY A 256 -6.71 2.89 -3.64
CA GLY A 256 -7.31 4.01 -2.95
C GLY A 256 -6.50 4.43 -1.73
N LYS A 257 -6.74 5.63 -1.25
CA LYS A 257 -6.17 6.11 0.01
C LYS A 257 -7.11 5.77 1.16
N VAL A 258 -6.52 5.34 2.27
CA VAL A 258 -7.24 5.11 3.51
C VAL A 258 -7.42 6.44 4.24
N ASN A 259 -8.62 6.71 4.73
CA ASN A 259 -8.93 7.71 5.72
C ASN A 259 -9.54 7.05 6.98
N GLN A 260 -9.81 7.82 8.02
CA GLN A 260 -10.33 7.27 9.28
C GLN A 260 -11.72 6.62 9.14
N SER A 261 -12.55 7.09 8.20
CA SER A 261 -13.88 6.54 7.94
C SER A 261 -13.90 5.34 6.97
N THR A 262 -12.77 4.99 6.36
CA THR A 262 -12.68 3.83 5.47
C THR A 262 -13.01 2.53 6.24
N PRO A 263 -13.91 1.65 5.75
CA PRO A 263 -14.25 0.40 6.42
C PRO A 263 -13.03 -0.48 6.68
N ASP A 264 -12.89 -1.00 7.91
CA ASP A 264 -11.72 -1.76 8.34
C ASP A 264 -11.63 -3.14 7.71
N GLU A 265 -12.75 -3.69 7.24
CA GLU A 265 -12.82 -4.99 6.57
C GLU A 265 -12.36 -4.95 5.10
N THR A 266 -12.27 -3.76 4.49
CA THR A 266 -11.99 -3.63 3.06
C THR A 266 -11.05 -2.47 2.74
N LEU A 267 -10.01 -2.33 3.55
CA LEU A 267 -9.02 -1.27 3.38
C LEU A 267 -8.36 -1.32 2.00
N PRO A 268 -8.37 -0.22 1.25
CA PRO A 268 -7.75 -0.16 -0.06
C PRO A 268 -6.22 -0.24 0.02
N ARG A 269 -5.62 -0.82 -1.02
CA ARG A 269 -4.17 -0.99 -1.13
C ARG A 269 -3.72 -0.93 -2.58
N TYR A 270 -2.66 -0.19 -2.85
CA TYR A 270 -2.01 -0.16 -4.14
C TYR A 270 -1.02 -1.32 -4.25
N VAL A 271 -1.32 -2.31 -5.07
CA VAL A 271 -0.37 -3.39 -5.38
C VAL A 271 0.62 -2.85 -6.41
N ILE A 272 1.87 -2.72 -5.99
CA ILE A 272 2.94 -2.16 -6.83
C ILE A 272 3.45 -3.26 -7.74
N LEU A 273 3.16 -3.12 -9.02
CA LEU A 273 3.52 -4.08 -10.06
C LEU A 273 4.84 -3.66 -10.73
N GLY A 274 5.67 -4.64 -11.05
CA GLY A 274 6.93 -4.38 -11.76
C GLY A 274 6.73 -3.83 -13.18
N THR A 275 5.61 -4.16 -13.79
CA THR A 275 5.26 -3.81 -15.17
C THR A 275 4.33 -2.60 -15.32
N HIS A 276 3.97 -1.92 -14.21
CA HIS A 276 2.99 -0.83 -14.23
C HIS A 276 3.38 0.30 -13.27
N ASP A 277 4.31 1.15 -13.71
CA ASP A 277 4.90 2.22 -12.88
C ASP A 277 3.87 3.27 -12.43
N HIS A 278 2.84 3.52 -13.23
CA HIS A 278 1.78 4.48 -12.89
C HIS A 278 1.02 4.14 -11.60
N ILE A 279 1.02 2.87 -11.14
CA ILE A 279 0.37 2.51 -9.86
C ILE A 279 1.11 3.17 -8.69
N PHE A 280 2.45 3.19 -8.73
CA PHE A 280 3.25 3.91 -7.73
C PHE A 280 3.01 5.42 -7.82
N GLU A 281 2.91 5.98 -9.02
CA GLU A 281 2.57 7.39 -9.21
C GLU A 281 1.21 7.73 -8.60
N LEU A 282 0.15 6.95 -8.89
CA LEU A 282 -1.18 7.12 -8.27
C LEU A 282 -1.12 6.98 -6.74
N ALA A 283 -0.36 6.01 -6.24
CA ALA A 283 -0.20 5.79 -4.81
C ALA A 283 0.46 6.98 -4.10
N THR A 284 1.33 7.71 -4.78
CA THR A 284 2.10 8.81 -4.20
C THR A 284 1.53 10.20 -4.50
N GLN A 285 0.44 10.30 -5.26
CA GLN A 285 -0.29 11.55 -5.46
C GLN A 285 -1.25 11.82 -4.27
N PHE A 286 -1.00 12.90 -3.54
CA PHE A 286 -1.82 13.36 -2.40
C PHE A 286 -2.46 14.74 -2.67
N GLY A 287 -2.74 15.08 -3.93
CA GLY A 287 -3.43 16.32 -4.29
C GLY A 287 -4.73 16.53 -3.51
N GLU A 288 -5.27 17.73 -3.51
CA GLU A 288 -6.53 18.05 -2.84
C GLU A 288 -7.60 17.01 -3.21
N THR A 289 -8.23 16.43 -2.19
CA THR A 289 -9.38 15.56 -2.43
C THR A 289 -10.49 16.46 -2.95
N PRO A 290 -11.08 16.18 -4.11
CA PRO A 290 -12.43 16.68 -4.33
C PRO A 290 -13.29 16.16 -3.16
N ALA A 291 -14.05 17.04 -2.52
CA ALA A 291 -15.06 16.67 -1.53
C ALA A 291 -15.85 15.46 -2.05
N ALA A 292 -16.34 14.59 -1.13
CA ALA A 292 -17.02 13.30 -1.35
C ALA A 292 -17.64 13.11 -2.75
N PRO A 293 -17.70 11.92 -3.35
CA PRO A 293 -17.85 11.74 -4.78
C PRO A 293 -19.10 12.38 -5.33
N GLU A 294 -19.11 13.68 -5.44
CA GLU A 294 -19.85 14.34 -6.48
C GLU A 294 -19.12 13.94 -7.76
N ALA A 295 -19.86 13.27 -8.60
CA ALA A 295 -19.48 12.74 -9.89
C ALA A 295 -18.12 13.27 -10.38
N TYR A 296 -17.14 12.39 -10.51
CA TYR A 296 -15.89 12.69 -11.22
C TYR A 296 -16.25 13.16 -12.64
N THR A 297 -16.62 14.42 -12.71
CA THR A 297 -16.71 15.14 -13.98
C THR A 297 -15.38 15.81 -14.19
N ALA A 298 -14.80 15.49 -15.31
CA ALA A 298 -13.57 16.01 -15.92
C ALA A 298 -12.30 15.21 -15.59
N THR A 299 -12.16 14.22 -16.27
CA THR A 299 -11.20 13.78 -17.27
C THR A 299 -9.99 14.71 -17.35
N GLN A 300 -8.99 14.52 -16.47
CA GLN A 300 -7.64 14.80 -16.91
C GLN A 300 -7.21 13.64 -17.81
N VAL A 301 -7.54 13.77 -19.08
CA VAL A 301 -7.00 12.92 -20.14
C VAL A 301 -5.50 13.11 -20.12
N MET A 302 -4.76 12.10 -19.67
CA MET A 302 -3.30 12.12 -19.75
C MET A 302 -2.92 11.76 -21.19
N PRO A 303 -2.23 12.65 -21.91
CA PRO A 303 -1.86 12.36 -23.29
C PRO A 303 -0.94 11.13 -23.32
N THR A 304 -1.32 10.14 -24.10
CA THR A 304 -0.47 8.99 -24.45
C THR A 304 0.26 9.26 -25.77
N ALA A 305 1.39 8.60 -26.00
CA ALA A 305 2.16 8.74 -27.23
C ALA A 305 1.35 8.37 -28.49
N HIS A 306 0.33 7.53 -28.31
CA HIS A 306 -0.58 7.06 -29.35
C HIS A 306 -2.02 7.12 -28.82
N PRO A 307 -3.02 7.42 -29.67
CA PRO A 307 -4.43 7.41 -29.25
C PRO A 307 -4.85 6.04 -28.71
N VAL A 308 -5.57 6.03 -27.58
CA VAL A 308 -6.03 4.82 -26.89
C VAL A 308 -7.51 4.91 -26.55
N SER A 309 -8.16 3.77 -26.40
CA SER A 309 -9.55 3.69 -25.94
C SER A 309 -9.70 2.52 -24.94
N PRO A 310 -10.38 2.71 -23.80
CA PRO A 310 -10.79 4.00 -23.26
C PRO A 310 -9.61 4.95 -23.07
N GLU A 311 -9.84 6.26 -23.16
CA GLU A 311 -8.80 7.27 -23.01
C GLU A 311 -8.10 7.14 -21.65
N SER A 312 -6.81 7.48 -21.60
CA SER A 312 -6.02 7.41 -20.36
C SER A 312 -6.62 8.32 -19.28
N GLY A 313 -6.94 7.74 -18.12
CA GLY A 313 -7.60 8.44 -17.03
C GLY A 313 -9.13 8.51 -17.12
N ALA A 314 -9.74 8.08 -18.22
CA ALA A 314 -11.19 8.09 -18.39
C ALA A 314 -11.92 7.25 -17.33
N SER A 315 -13.15 7.63 -17.00
CA SER A 315 -14.07 6.81 -16.21
C SER A 315 -15.13 6.22 -17.12
N VAL A 316 -15.27 4.90 -17.14
CA VAL A 316 -16.25 4.18 -17.97
C VAL A 316 -17.22 3.43 -17.09
N THR A 317 -18.48 3.37 -17.53
CA THR A 317 -19.54 2.59 -16.87
C THR A 317 -19.60 1.16 -17.42
N GLU A 318 -19.10 0.95 -18.65
CA GLU A 318 -19.07 -0.36 -19.26
C GLU A 318 -17.96 -1.23 -18.65
N ARG A 319 -18.32 -2.41 -18.15
CA ARG A 319 -17.39 -3.36 -17.54
C ARG A 319 -16.73 -4.32 -18.54
N MET A 320 -17.14 -4.29 -19.78
CA MET A 320 -16.57 -5.07 -20.89
C MET A 320 -16.27 -4.16 -22.09
N PRO A 321 -15.45 -3.10 -21.91
CA PRO A 321 -15.16 -2.16 -22.99
C PRO A 321 -14.35 -2.80 -24.11
N LEU A 322 -14.33 -2.15 -25.27
CA LEU A 322 -13.29 -2.37 -26.26
C LEU A 322 -12.04 -1.61 -25.81
N ILE A 323 -10.93 -2.31 -25.63
CA ILE A 323 -9.63 -1.73 -25.30
C ILE A 323 -8.83 -1.69 -26.59
N SER A 324 -8.31 -0.51 -26.98
CA SER A 324 -7.56 -0.36 -28.22
C SER A 324 -6.48 0.71 -28.15
N ALA A 325 -5.49 0.57 -29.03
CA ALA A 325 -4.45 1.56 -29.31
C ALA A 325 -4.33 1.76 -30.83
N ASP A 326 -4.28 3.02 -31.24
CA ASP A 326 -4.03 3.39 -32.64
C ASP A 326 -2.51 3.44 -32.87
N LEU A 327 -1.99 2.45 -33.55
CA LEU A 327 -0.58 2.31 -33.91
C LEU A 327 -0.31 2.64 -35.37
N SER A 328 -1.27 3.24 -36.08
CA SER A 328 -1.16 3.58 -37.52
C SER A 328 0.04 4.48 -37.85
N LYS A 329 0.45 5.28 -36.88
CA LYS A 329 1.60 6.21 -37.02
C LYS A 329 2.93 5.63 -36.52
N VAL A 330 2.95 4.39 -36.07
CA VAL A 330 4.19 3.74 -35.61
C VAL A 330 5.01 3.33 -36.84
N ALA A 331 6.13 3.99 -37.03
CA ALA A 331 7.06 3.63 -38.09
C ALA A 331 7.72 2.28 -37.81
N ASP A 332 7.93 1.47 -38.85
CA ASP A 332 8.67 0.20 -38.79
C ASP A 332 8.15 -0.84 -37.78
N LEU A 333 6.85 -0.77 -37.47
CA LEU A 333 6.18 -1.73 -36.58
C LEU A 333 6.28 -3.16 -37.14
N ASN A 334 6.63 -4.12 -36.30
CA ASN A 334 6.49 -5.54 -36.57
C ASN A 334 5.20 -6.07 -35.88
N PRO A 335 4.09 -6.22 -36.61
CA PRO A 335 2.80 -6.59 -36.01
C PRO A 335 2.79 -7.94 -35.29
N SER A 336 3.65 -8.89 -35.73
CA SER A 336 3.74 -10.22 -35.10
C SER A 336 4.32 -10.21 -33.68
N THR A 337 4.87 -9.07 -33.25
CA THR A 337 5.47 -8.90 -31.92
C THR A 337 4.61 -8.09 -30.95
N LEU A 338 3.43 -7.67 -31.40
CA LEU A 338 2.49 -6.91 -30.57
C LEU A 338 1.96 -7.77 -29.42
N VAL A 339 2.06 -7.27 -28.22
CA VAL A 339 1.53 -7.89 -27.01
C VAL A 339 0.77 -6.85 -26.21
N MET A 340 -0.49 -7.13 -25.88
CA MET A 340 -1.30 -6.35 -24.95
C MET A 340 -1.41 -7.11 -23.63
N ARG A 341 -1.08 -6.43 -22.53
CA ARG A 341 -1.23 -6.97 -21.17
C ARG A 341 -2.14 -6.09 -20.35
N ILE A 342 -2.99 -6.72 -19.55
CA ILE A 342 -3.94 -6.05 -18.67
C ILE A 342 -3.67 -6.50 -17.24
N ALA A 343 -3.53 -5.55 -16.31
CA ALA A 343 -3.30 -5.86 -14.91
C ALA A 343 -4.38 -6.80 -14.37
N GLY A 344 -3.96 -7.86 -13.71
CA GLY A 344 -4.85 -8.91 -13.17
C GLY A 344 -5.45 -9.88 -14.21
N LEU A 345 -5.19 -9.69 -15.50
CA LEU A 345 -5.57 -10.63 -16.54
C LEU A 345 -4.36 -11.25 -17.27
N GLY A 346 -3.20 -10.57 -17.23
CA GLY A 346 -2.01 -10.96 -17.97
C GLY A 346 -2.11 -10.59 -19.44
N GLU A 347 -1.47 -11.37 -20.31
CA GLU A 347 -1.55 -11.23 -21.76
C GLU A 347 -2.94 -11.59 -22.27
N VAL A 348 -3.49 -10.73 -23.13
CA VAL A 348 -4.83 -10.93 -23.72
C VAL A 348 -4.73 -11.13 -25.25
N PRO A 349 -5.67 -11.86 -25.85
CA PRO A 349 -5.63 -12.16 -27.28
C PRO A 349 -6.12 -10.97 -28.11
N ALA A 350 -5.34 -9.86 -28.08
CA ALA A 350 -5.61 -8.68 -28.87
C ALA A 350 -5.23 -8.93 -30.34
N ALA A 351 -5.99 -8.34 -31.26
CA ALA A 351 -5.79 -8.44 -32.69
C ALA A 351 -5.35 -7.10 -33.29
N TYR A 352 -4.43 -7.16 -34.25
CA TYR A 352 -3.98 -6.00 -35.01
C TYR A 352 -4.66 -5.99 -36.40
N ASP A 353 -5.30 -4.89 -36.71
CA ASP A 353 -5.86 -4.63 -38.03
C ASP A 353 -4.86 -3.80 -38.84
N ALA A 354 -4.27 -4.42 -39.85
CA ALA A 354 -3.27 -3.77 -40.72
C ALA A 354 -3.84 -2.68 -41.63
N GLN A 355 -5.16 -2.63 -41.84
CA GLN A 355 -5.81 -1.61 -42.69
C GLN A 355 -5.98 -0.31 -41.89
N THR A 356 -6.36 -0.43 -40.61
CA THR A 356 -6.64 0.71 -39.76
C THR A 356 -5.49 1.08 -38.84
N GLY A 357 -4.51 0.18 -38.64
CA GLY A 357 -3.43 0.34 -37.63
C GLY A 357 -3.91 0.15 -36.20
N MET A 358 -5.13 -0.32 -35.98
CA MET A 358 -5.69 -0.52 -34.65
C MET A 358 -5.25 -1.86 -34.06
N PHE A 359 -4.74 -1.82 -32.82
CA PHE A 359 -4.50 -3.01 -32.02
C PHE A 359 -5.51 -3.06 -30.88
N SER A 360 -6.38 -4.05 -30.87
CA SER A 360 -7.57 -4.04 -29.99
C SER A 360 -7.94 -5.38 -29.41
N TRP A 361 -8.60 -5.34 -28.25
CA TRP A 361 -9.19 -6.49 -27.59
C TRP A 361 -10.54 -6.11 -26.98
N LYS A 362 -11.60 -6.83 -27.33
CA LYS A 362 -12.90 -6.71 -26.65
C LYS A 362 -12.87 -7.54 -25.38
N VAL A 363 -13.07 -6.87 -24.24
CA VAL A 363 -13.14 -7.53 -22.95
C VAL A 363 -14.25 -8.58 -22.97
N ASN A 364 -13.91 -9.83 -22.64
CA ASN A 364 -14.81 -10.99 -22.74
C ASN A 364 -15.38 -11.45 -21.39
N ARG A 365 -15.05 -10.75 -20.31
CA ARG A 365 -15.60 -10.95 -18.95
C ARG A 365 -15.61 -9.63 -18.21
N PRO A 366 -16.61 -9.35 -17.34
CA PRO A 366 -16.67 -8.09 -16.62
C PRO A 366 -15.42 -7.80 -15.81
N LEU A 367 -14.79 -6.67 -16.06
CA LEU A 367 -13.66 -6.18 -15.26
C LEU A 367 -14.16 -5.90 -13.84
N ARG A 368 -13.38 -6.34 -12.85
CA ARG A 368 -13.75 -6.25 -11.42
C ARG A 368 -12.96 -5.20 -10.66
N GLN A 369 -11.79 -4.82 -11.20
CA GLN A 369 -10.96 -3.81 -10.58
C GLN A 369 -11.50 -2.43 -10.94
N PRO A 370 -11.51 -1.48 -10.00
CA PRO A 370 -11.96 -0.11 -10.27
C PRO A 370 -11.00 0.67 -11.19
N ILE A 371 -9.77 0.20 -11.34
CA ILE A 371 -8.78 0.71 -12.30
C ILE A 371 -8.30 -0.44 -13.16
N CYS A 372 -8.40 -0.25 -14.46
CA CYS A 372 -7.87 -1.15 -15.46
C CYS A 372 -6.61 -0.53 -16.06
N SER A 373 -5.47 -1.18 -15.88
CA SER A 373 -4.17 -0.74 -16.40
C SER A 373 -3.74 -1.62 -17.54
N ILE A 374 -3.29 -1.01 -18.61
CA ILE A 374 -2.94 -1.65 -19.87
C ILE A 374 -1.51 -1.30 -20.25
N SER A 375 -0.76 -2.27 -20.76
CA SER A 375 0.51 -2.04 -21.44
C SER A 375 0.51 -2.71 -22.80
N VAL A 376 1.02 -2.02 -23.82
CA VAL A 376 1.25 -2.55 -25.16
C VAL A 376 2.73 -2.44 -25.49
N THR A 377 3.30 -3.55 -25.86
CA THR A 377 4.69 -3.66 -26.28
C THR A 377 4.82 -4.22 -27.68
N TRP A 378 5.85 -3.82 -28.39
CA TRP A 378 6.17 -4.34 -29.73
C TRP A 378 7.66 -4.21 -30.02
N LYS A 379 8.10 -4.82 -31.10
CA LYS A 379 9.43 -4.60 -31.67
C LYS A 379 9.29 -3.99 -33.06
N ASN A 380 10.29 -3.27 -33.49
CA ASN A 380 10.40 -2.86 -34.88
C ASN A 380 10.82 -4.05 -35.77
N ARG A 381 10.85 -3.88 -37.09
CA ARG A 381 11.25 -4.93 -38.03
C ARG A 381 12.69 -5.38 -37.89
N SER A 382 13.57 -4.55 -37.30
CA SER A 382 14.94 -4.92 -36.96
C SER A 382 15.07 -5.69 -35.63
N GLY A 383 13.96 -5.92 -34.92
CA GLY A 383 13.90 -6.66 -33.65
C GLY A 383 14.18 -5.82 -32.41
N LYS A 384 14.38 -4.51 -32.53
CA LYS A 384 14.58 -3.60 -31.40
C LYS A 384 13.22 -3.33 -30.72
N PRO A 385 13.12 -3.48 -29.37
CA PRO A 385 11.91 -3.13 -28.63
C PRO A 385 11.58 -1.64 -28.75
N ALA A 386 10.27 -1.31 -28.76
CA ALA A 386 9.81 0.05 -28.55
C ALA A 386 10.09 0.45 -27.09
N GLU A 387 10.67 1.63 -26.92
CA GLU A 387 10.94 2.22 -25.61
C GLU A 387 10.52 3.70 -25.63
N PRO A 388 9.67 4.12 -24.69
CA PRO A 388 9.00 3.32 -23.67
C PRO A 388 7.84 2.48 -24.24
N ALA A 389 7.39 1.47 -23.49
CA ALA A 389 6.12 0.77 -23.78
C ALA A 389 4.96 1.77 -23.77
N LEU A 390 3.92 1.52 -24.57
CA LEU A 390 2.69 2.29 -24.50
C LEU A 390 1.88 1.84 -23.30
N GLU A 391 1.71 2.69 -22.31
CA GLU A 391 0.98 2.39 -21.08
C GLU A 391 -0.13 3.41 -20.86
N TRP A 392 -1.29 2.93 -20.40
CA TRP A 392 -2.40 3.78 -19.98
C TRP A 392 -3.31 3.04 -19.00
N TRP A 393 -4.27 3.76 -18.42
CA TRP A 393 -5.26 3.21 -17.51
C TRP A 393 -6.59 3.95 -17.64
N PHE A 394 -7.66 3.28 -17.23
CA PHE A 394 -8.98 3.89 -17.09
C PHE A 394 -9.68 3.37 -15.85
N ARG A 395 -10.67 4.11 -15.36
CA ARG A 395 -11.50 3.73 -14.21
C ARG A 395 -12.77 3.05 -14.72
N ILE A 396 -13.28 2.14 -13.88
CA ILE A 396 -14.60 1.53 -14.06
C ILE A 396 -15.47 2.03 -12.92
N ASP A 397 -16.55 2.72 -13.27
CA ASP A 397 -17.56 3.15 -12.32
C ASP A 397 -18.43 1.96 -11.93
N HIS A 398 -18.18 1.40 -10.76
CA HIS A 398 -18.94 0.29 -10.22
C HIS A 398 -20.27 0.72 -9.57
N ALA A 399 -20.49 2.02 -9.35
CA ALA A 399 -21.72 2.57 -8.80
C ALA A 399 -22.82 2.70 -9.87
N ALA A 400 -22.44 2.79 -11.16
CA ALA A 400 -23.39 2.79 -12.26
C ALA A 400 -24.12 1.44 -12.34
N SER A 401 -25.45 1.48 -12.46
CA SER A 401 -26.26 0.28 -12.61
C SER A 401 -25.85 -0.48 -13.88
N TYR A 402 -25.42 -1.72 -13.69
CA TYR A 402 -25.04 -2.60 -14.79
C TYR A 402 -26.29 -3.19 -15.42
N SER A 403 -26.66 -2.73 -16.59
CA SER A 403 -27.63 -3.42 -17.46
C SER A 403 -26.88 -4.52 -18.24
N VAL A 404 -27.16 -5.78 -17.90
CA VAL A 404 -26.70 -6.91 -18.70
C VAL A 404 -27.46 -6.81 -20.03
N GLY A 405 -26.80 -6.35 -21.10
CA GLY A 405 -27.30 -6.55 -22.44
C GLY A 405 -27.30 -8.07 -22.71
N PHE A 406 -28.47 -8.62 -22.92
CA PHE A 406 -28.67 -9.99 -23.40
C PHE A 406 -28.19 -10.14 -24.85
#